data_9f6924f96efdac2060b1ad6552e5290a
#
_entry.id   9f6924f96efdac2060b1ad6552e5290a
#
_cell.length_a   1.000
_cell.length_b   1.000
_cell.length_c   1.000
_cell.angle_alpha   90.00
_cell.angle_beta   90.00
_cell.angle_gamma   90.00
#
_symmetry.space_group_name_H-M   'P 1'
#
loop_
_entity.id
_entity.type
_entity.pdbx_description
1 polymer ?
#
loop_
_entity_poly.entity_id
_entity_poly.type
_entity_poly.pdbx_seq_one_letter_code
_entity_poly.pdbx_strand_id
1 'polypeptide(L)'
;MNETVFDILIMDEVQHLKNIRSQGASAARNIKAKFRACLTGTPVENDLSEFYNIMDLSVPGIWGELSFFRTKSSKKSRLLARQTVRPFILRRTKEEVLTELPEKIESHVYLNFKEEEKEHYLSTLASVRKKMTTVQQG
;
A
#
# COMPACT_ATOMS: atom_id res chain seq x y z
N MET A 1 -18.19 31.76 0.07
CA MET A 1 -17.37 31.16 1.15
C MET A 1 -15.93 31.23 0.69
N ASN A 2 -15.03 31.85 1.48
CA ASN A 2 -13.62 31.88 1.13
C ASN A 2 -13.07 30.45 1.30
N GLU A 3 -12.62 29.84 0.22
CA GLU A 3 -11.97 28.53 0.28
C GLU A 3 -10.59 28.69 0.94
N THR A 4 -10.39 28.02 2.05
CA THR A 4 -9.09 28.02 2.72
C THR A 4 -8.09 27.24 1.89
N VAL A 5 -6.98 27.86 1.52
CA VAL A 5 -5.84 27.24 0.86
C VAL A 5 -4.70 27.12 1.85
N PHE A 6 -4.25 25.90 2.12
CA PHE A 6 -3.12 25.65 3.03
C PHE A 6 -1.79 25.83 2.28
N ASP A 7 -0.76 26.28 2.97
CA ASP A 7 0.58 26.33 2.38
C ASP A 7 1.15 24.95 2.23
N ILE A 8 0.98 24.10 3.25
CA ILE A 8 1.50 22.72 3.28
C ILE A 8 0.40 21.79 3.81
N LEU A 9 0.20 20.67 3.14
CA LEU A 9 -0.63 19.54 3.59
C LEU A 9 0.28 18.31 3.73
N ILE A 10 0.39 17.79 4.94
CA ILE A 10 1.10 16.56 5.23
C ILE A 10 0.07 15.48 5.57
N MET A 11 0.12 14.36 4.85
CA MET A 11 -0.73 13.18 5.07
C MET A 11 0.16 12.05 5.57
N ASP A 12 0.07 11.76 6.87
CA ASP A 12 0.79 10.64 7.49
C ASP A 12 -0.01 9.35 7.38
N GLU A 13 0.68 8.22 7.34
CA GLU A 13 0.11 6.88 7.15
C GLU A 13 -0.88 6.84 5.96
N VAL A 14 -0.45 7.44 4.84
CA VAL A 14 -1.31 7.66 3.67
C VAL A 14 -1.83 6.36 3.03
N GLN A 15 -1.27 5.19 3.38
CA GLN A 15 -1.81 3.90 2.96
C GLN A 15 -3.26 3.67 3.45
N HIS A 16 -3.72 4.35 4.49
CA HIS A 16 -5.14 4.33 4.87
C HIS A 16 -6.05 4.99 3.83
N LEU A 17 -5.49 5.84 2.97
CA LEU A 17 -6.18 6.49 1.84
C LEU A 17 -5.96 5.77 0.50
N LYS A 18 -5.37 4.57 0.49
CA LYS A 18 -5.00 3.83 -0.71
C LYS A 18 -6.15 3.52 -1.66
N ASN A 19 -7.36 3.34 -1.13
CA ASN A 19 -8.55 3.12 -1.95
C ASN A 19 -9.02 4.43 -2.57
N ILE A 20 -8.81 4.56 -3.89
CA ILE A 20 -9.16 5.76 -4.66
C ILE A 20 -10.63 6.16 -4.55
N ARG A 21 -11.53 5.20 -4.31
CA ARG A 21 -12.99 5.41 -4.20
C ARG A 21 -13.46 5.66 -2.76
N SER A 22 -12.55 5.64 -1.77
CA SER A 22 -12.94 5.89 -0.39
C SER A 22 -13.32 7.36 -0.19
N GLN A 23 -14.22 7.61 0.76
CA GLN A 23 -14.61 8.97 1.15
C GLN A 23 -13.40 9.76 1.65
N GLY A 24 -12.51 9.11 2.42
CA GLY A 24 -11.29 9.74 2.92
C GLY A 24 -10.35 10.21 1.80
N ALA A 25 -10.11 9.38 0.78
CA ALA A 25 -9.30 9.75 -0.37
C ALA A 25 -9.93 10.90 -1.18
N SER A 26 -11.26 10.89 -1.33
CA SER A 26 -12.00 11.98 -1.97
C SER A 26 -11.89 13.28 -1.17
N ALA A 27 -12.08 13.23 0.14
CA ALA A 27 -11.94 14.38 1.02
C ALA A 27 -10.53 14.97 0.97
N ALA A 28 -9.50 14.11 1.04
CA ALA A 28 -8.10 14.53 0.95
C ALA A 28 -7.76 15.24 -0.37
N ARG A 29 -8.33 14.79 -1.51
CA ARG A 29 -8.15 15.48 -2.80
C ARG A 29 -8.75 16.86 -2.83
N ASN A 30 -9.87 17.05 -2.16
CA ASN A 30 -10.59 18.33 -2.13
C ASN A 30 -9.92 19.40 -1.25
N ILE A 31 -9.00 19.02 -0.38
CA ILE A 31 -8.23 19.99 0.41
C ILE A 31 -7.29 20.74 -0.53
N LYS A 32 -7.41 22.06 -0.59
CA LYS A 32 -6.53 22.91 -1.39
C LYS A 32 -5.24 23.20 -0.63
N ALA A 33 -4.09 22.87 -1.22
CA ALA A 33 -2.77 23.15 -0.65
C ALA A 33 -1.77 23.46 -1.77
N LYS A 34 -0.81 24.36 -1.46
CA LYS A 34 0.28 24.72 -2.39
C LYS A 34 1.31 23.62 -2.49
N PHE A 35 1.60 22.94 -1.39
CA PHE A 35 2.50 21.80 -1.32
C PHE A 35 1.82 20.64 -0.61
N ARG A 36 2.05 19.42 -1.07
CA ARG A 36 1.52 18.19 -0.49
C ARG A 36 2.63 17.19 -0.24
N ALA A 37 2.65 16.57 0.93
CA ALA A 37 3.54 15.46 1.27
C ALA A 37 2.72 14.27 1.78
N CYS A 38 3.04 13.09 1.28
CA CYS A 38 2.49 11.82 1.71
C CYS A 38 3.59 11.00 2.40
N LEU A 39 3.34 10.57 3.64
CA LEU A 39 4.25 9.73 4.42
C LEU A 39 3.65 8.33 4.53
N THR A 40 4.48 7.31 4.33
CA THR A 40 4.06 5.91 4.50
C THR A 40 5.27 5.00 4.69
N GLY A 41 5.13 4.02 5.57
CA GLY A 41 6.11 2.93 5.71
C GLY A 41 5.93 1.82 4.64
N THR A 42 4.75 1.71 4.04
CA THR A 42 4.36 0.64 3.10
C THR A 42 3.70 1.22 1.84
N PRO A 43 4.47 1.83 0.94
CA PRO A 43 3.91 2.59 -0.19
C PRO A 43 3.17 1.74 -1.23
N VAL A 44 3.51 0.47 -1.36
CA VAL A 44 2.88 -0.46 -2.31
C VAL A 44 2.84 -1.85 -1.69
N GLU A 45 1.67 -2.30 -1.31
CA GLU A 45 1.50 -3.66 -0.76
C GLU A 45 1.00 -4.63 -1.84
N ASN A 46 -0.05 -4.28 -2.57
CA ASN A 46 -0.76 -5.26 -3.39
C ASN A 46 -1.11 -4.80 -4.81
N ASP A 47 -1.29 -3.51 -5.08
CA ASP A 47 -1.78 -3.03 -6.38
C ASP A 47 -1.14 -1.72 -6.82
N LEU A 48 -0.83 -1.64 -8.10
CA LEU A 48 -0.36 -0.40 -8.74
C LEU A 48 -1.37 0.74 -8.67
N SER A 49 -2.66 0.45 -8.53
CA SER A 49 -3.69 1.48 -8.36
C SER A 49 -3.60 2.16 -7.00
N GLU A 50 -3.14 1.47 -5.95
CA GLU A 50 -2.86 2.07 -4.65
C GLU A 50 -1.71 3.08 -4.76
N PHE A 51 -0.64 2.69 -5.44
CA PHE A 51 0.48 3.59 -5.72
C PHE A 51 0.07 4.80 -6.55
N TYR A 52 -0.75 4.58 -7.60
CA TYR A 52 -1.33 5.67 -8.38
C TYR A 52 -2.03 6.67 -7.46
N ASN A 53 -2.88 6.18 -6.56
CA ASN A 53 -3.66 7.04 -5.68
C ASN A 53 -2.79 7.86 -4.72
N ILE A 54 -1.75 7.25 -4.13
CA ILE A 54 -0.81 7.95 -3.24
C ILE A 54 -0.07 9.04 -4.01
N MET A 55 0.40 8.73 -5.22
CA MET A 55 1.08 9.71 -6.06
C MET A 55 0.17 10.84 -6.52
N ASP A 56 -1.09 10.54 -6.85
CA ASP A 56 -2.08 11.55 -7.22
C ASP A 56 -2.48 12.46 -6.04
N LEU A 57 -2.48 11.93 -4.82
CA LEU A 57 -2.68 12.74 -3.60
C LEU A 57 -1.51 13.68 -3.33
N SER A 58 -0.28 13.23 -3.60
CA SER A 58 0.95 13.99 -3.40
C SER A 58 1.19 15.01 -4.53
N VAL A 59 1.08 14.56 -5.78
CA VAL A 59 1.30 15.37 -6.99
C VAL A 59 0.10 15.19 -7.91
N PRO A 60 -0.99 15.96 -7.70
CA PRO A 60 -2.22 15.81 -8.47
C PRO A 60 -1.98 15.88 -9.98
N GLY A 61 -2.51 14.90 -10.70
CA GLY A 61 -2.43 14.85 -12.16
C GLY A 61 -1.10 14.34 -12.76
N ILE A 62 -0.13 13.91 -11.95
CA ILE A 62 1.17 13.41 -12.43
C ILE A 62 1.05 12.26 -13.43
N TRP A 63 -0.01 11.47 -13.33
CA TRP A 63 -0.26 10.31 -14.19
C TRP A 63 -1.31 10.52 -15.26
N GLY A 64 -2.03 11.64 -15.25
CA GLY A 64 -3.27 11.80 -16.00
C GLY A 64 -4.40 10.94 -15.45
N GLU A 65 -5.27 10.43 -16.31
CA GLU A 65 -6.39 9.60 -15.87
C GLU A 65 -5.97 8.18 -15.46
N LEU A 66 -6.61 7.64 -14.42
CA LEU A 66 -6.38 6.27 -13.90
C LEU A 66 -6.62 5.20 -14.97
N SER A 67 -7.59 5.42 -15.87
CA SER A 67 -7.88 4.55 -17.00
C SER A 67 -6.65 4.37 -17.90
N PHE A 68 -5.96 5.46 -18.18
CA PHE A 68 -4.74 5.46 -18.99
C PHE A 68 -3.58 4.74 -18.29
N PHE A 69 -3.47 4.87 -16.98
CA PHE A 69 -2.44 4.18 -16.18
C PHE A 69 -2.65 2.66 -16.18
N ARG A 70 -3.91 2.20 -16.03
CA ARG A 70 -4.26 0.77 -16.05
C ARG A 70 -4.06 0.12 -17.43
N THR A 71 -4.37 0.83 -18.51
CA THR A 71 -4.27 0.29 -19.88
C THR A 71 -2.81 0.12 -20.34
N LYS A 72 -1.89 0.90 -19.80
CA LYS A 72 -0.46 0.84 -20.13
C LYS A 72 0.34 -0.13 -19.23
N SER A 73 -0.13 -1.34 -19.05
CA SER A 73 0.52 -2.39 -18.23
C SER A 73 1.79 -2.99 -18.85
N SER A 74 2.33 -2.45 -19.94
CA SER A 74 3.55 -2.96 -20.55
C SER A 74 4.79 -2.68 -19.68
N LYS A 75 5.84 -3.51 -19.82
CA LYS A 75 7.13 -3.33 -19.14
C LYS A 75 7.72 -1.92 -19.38
N LYS A 76 7.57 -1.40 -20.61
CA LYS A 76 8.02 -0.06 -21.01
C LYS A 76 7.25 1.05 -20.28
N SER A 77 5.94 0.88 -20.13
CA SER A 77 5.10 1.87 -19.43
C SER A 77 5.41 1.92 -17.94
N ARG A 78 5.69 0.78 -17.31
CA ARG A 78 6.11 0.71 -15.89
C ARG A 78 7.47 1.39 -15.67
N LEU A 79 8.41 1.23 -16.59
CA LEU A 79 9.72 1.87 -16.52
C LEU A 79 9.57 3.41 -16.63
N LEU A 80 8.78 3.87 -17.59
CA LEU A 80 8.50 5.30 -17.77
C LEU A 80 7.82 5.89 -16.54
N ALA A 81 6.82 5.20 -16.00
CA ALA A 81 6.14 5.60 -14.78
C ALA A 81 7.14 5.76 -13.62
N ARG A 82 8.02 4.78 -13.42
CA ARG A 82 9.06 4.84 -12.39
C ARG A 82 10.00 6.03 -12.57
N GLN A 83 10.41 6.34 -13.79
CA GLN A 83 11.25 7.50 -14.09
C GLN A 83 10.53 8.82 -13.78
N THR A 84 9.25 8.92 -14.12
CA THR A 84 8.43 10.12 -13.89
C THR A 84 8.29 10.44 -12.40
N VAL A 85 8.10 9.43 -11.53
CA VAL A 85 7.88 9.67 -10.09
C VAL A 85 9.15 9.77 -9.28
N ARG A 86 10.26 9.26 -9.77
CA ARG A 86 11.54 9.22 -9.03
C ARG A 86 11.92 10.57 -8.37
N PRO A 87 11.76 11.74 -9.01
CA PRO A 87 12.08 13.02 -8.39
C PRO A 87 11.18 13.38 -7.19
N PHE A 88 10.01 12.75 -7.07
CA PHE A 88 8.99 13.05 -6.05
C PHE A 88 8.97 12.04 -4.91
N ILE A 89 9.85 11.03 -4.93
CA ILE A 89 9.88 9.95 -3.93
C ILE A 89 11.22 9.96 -3.22
N LEU A 90 11.15 10.07 -1.89
CA LEU A 90 12.28 9.84 -1.02
C LEU A 90 12.02 8.54 -0.23
N ARG A 91 12.84 7.53 -0.46
CA ARG A 91 12.81 6.27 0.29
C ARG A 91 14.17 6.03 0.92
N ARG A 92 14.14 5.76 2.22
CA ARG A 92 15.31 5.32 2.99
C ARG A 92 14.95 4.08 3.79
N THR A 93 15.82 3.09 3.78
CA THR A 93 15.65 1.92 4.64
C THR A 93 16.28 2.18 6.00
N LYS A 94 15.89 1.40 7.01
CA LYS A 94 16.50 1.51 8.36
C LYS A 94 18.00 1.22 8.31
N GLU A 95 18.41 0.25 7.50
CA GLU A 95 19.80 -0.15 7.32
C GLU A 95 20.65 0.96 6.71
N GLU A 96 20.07 1.78 5.82
CA GLU A 96 20.76 2.91 5.18
C GLU A 96 20.98 4.10 6.11
N VAL A 97 20.11 4.27 7.12
CA VAL A 97 20.08 5.49 7.93
C VAL A 97 20.59 5.26 9.34
N LEU A 98 20.33 4.09 9.91
CA LEU A 98 20.59 3.77 11.32
C LEU A 98 21.79 2.83 11.43
N THR A 99 22.98 3.37 11.22
CA THR A 99 24.26 2.64 11.35
C THR A 99 24.57 2.20 12.80
N GLU A 100 23.85 2.77 13.78
CA GLU A 100 24.03 2.48 15.22
C GLU A 100 23.10 1.36 15.72
N LEU A 101 22.16 0.88 14.89
CA LEU A 101 21.30 -0.24 15.30
C LEU A 101 22.11 -1.54 15.32
N PRO A 102 21.97 -2.35 16.40
CA PRO A 102 22.54 -3.69 16.42
C PRO A 102 21.94 -4.54 15.28
N GLU A 103 22.69 -5.55 14.87
CA GLU A 103 22.19 -6.51 13.87
C GLU A 103 20.87 -7.14 14.33
N LYS A 104 19.96 -7.34 13.37
CA LYS A 104 18.67 -7.98 13.62
C LYS A 104 18.91 -9.44 14.02
N ILE A 105 18.62 -9.77 15.26
CA ILE A 105 18.66 -11.16 15.76
C ILE A 105 17.28 -11.79 15.51
N GLU A 106 17.22 -12.78 14.63
CA GLU A 106 16.02 -13.58 14.40
C GLU A 106 16.13 -14.89 15.19
N SER A 107 15.19 -15.09 16.12
CA SER A 107 15.08 -16.33 16.87
C SER A 107 13.83 -17.09 16.42
N HIS A 108 14.03 -18.31 15.91
CA HIS A 108 12.94 -19.19 15.51
C HIS A 108 12.58 -20.10 16.69
N VAL A 109 11.41 -19.89 17.29
CA VAL A 109 10.88 -20.75 18.34
C VAL A 109 9.88 -21.73 17.72
N TYR A 110 10.23 -23.01 17.73
CA TYR A 110 9.35 -24.07 17.25
C TYR A 110 8.49 -24.57 18.41
N LEU A 111 7.18 -24.45 18.27
CA LEU A 111 6.20 -24.96 19.21
C LEU A 111 5.53 -26.20 18.61
N ASN A 112 5.45 -27.28 19.40
CA ASN A 112 4.68 -28.45 19.03
C ASN A 112 3.26 -28.34 19.61
N PHE A 113 2.25 -28.65 18.81
CA PHE A 113 0.89 -28.78 19.30
C PHE A 113 0.79 -29.93 20.30
N LYS A 114 -0.01 -29.74 21.34
CA LYS A 114 -0.51 -30.88 22.15
C LYS A 114 -1.44 -31.72 21.26
N GLU A 115 -1.61 -33.01 21.60
CA GLU A 115 -2.41 -33.92 20.75
C GLU A 115 -3.86 -33.41 20.54
N GLU A 116 -4.49 -32.88 21.57
CA GLU A 116 -5.84 -32.29 21.47
C GLU A 116 -5.89 -31.08 20.52
N GLU A 117 -4.90 -30.20 20.57
CA GLU A 117 -4.81 -29.03 19.70
C GLU A 117 -4.57 -29.45 18.25
N LYS A 118 -3.76 -30.48 18.04
CA LYS A 118 -3.46 -31.05 16.73
C LYS A 118 -4.69 -31.67 16.08
N GLU A 119 -5.48 -32.44 16.86
CA GLU A 119 -6.76 -33.00 16.38
C GLU A 119 -7.74 -31.91 15.99
N HIS A 120 -7.89 -30.89 16.84
CA HIS A 120 -8.73 -29.72 16.52
C HIS A 120 -8.28 -28.98 15.28
N TYR A 121 -6.99 -28.76 15.13
CA TYR A 121 -6.42 -28.14 13.92
C TYR A 121 -6.71 -28.97 12.67
N LEU A 122 -6.46 -30.29 12.72
CA LEU A 122 -6.68 -31.18 11.58
C LEU A 122 -8.15 -31.27 11.18
N SER A 123 -9.07 -31.33 12.15
CA SER A 123 -10.52 -31.34 11.90
C SER A 123 -10.99 -30.04 11.25
N THR A 124 -10.51 -28.90 11.73
CA THR A 124 -10.80 -27.58 11.16
C THR A 124 -10.26 -27.48 9.73
N LEU A 125 -9.02 -27.91 9.50
CA LEU A 125 -8.39 -27.92 8.18
C LEU A 125 -9.18 -28.76 7.17
N ALA A 126 -9.64 -29.96 7.59
CA ALA A 126 -10.45 -30.85 6.75
C ALA A 126 -11.79 -30.20 6.38
N SER A 127 -12.46 -29.53 7.34
CA SER A 127 -13.71 -28.82 7.11
C SER A 127 -13.57 -27.66 6.13
N VAL A 128 -12.49 -26.86 6.24
CA VAL A 128 -12.20 -25.76 5.31
C VAL A 128 -11.90 -26.28 3.92
N ARG A 129 -11.06 -27.32 3.78
CA ARG A 129 -10.77 -27.93 2.49
C ARG A 129 -12.05 -28.43 1.79
N LYS A 130 -12.94 -29.09 2.53
CA LYS A 130 -14.23 -29.54 1.99
C LYS A 130 -15.08 -28.39 1.46
N LYS A 131 -15.18 -27.29 2.21
CA LYS A 131 -15.90 -26.08 1.76
C LYS A 131 -15.27 -25.45 0.50
N MET A 132 -13.95 -25.38 0.41
CA MET A 132 -13.26 -24.84 -0.77
C MET A 132 -13.50 -25.68 -2.04
N THR A 133 -13.53 -27.01 -1.92
CA THR A 133 -13.81 -27.90 -3.05
C THR A 133 -15.24 -27.76 -3.56
N THR A 134 -16.19 -27.50 -2.66
CA THR A 134 -17.61 -27.32 -3.02
C THR A 134 -17.85 -25.99 -3.74
N VAL A 135 -17.07 -24.92 -3.42
CA VAL A 135 -17.17 -23.60 -4.06
C VAL A 135 -16.56 -23.58 -5.48
N GLN A 136 -15.64 -24.49 -5.79
CA GLN A 136 -15.02 -24.58 -7.14
C GLN A 136 -15.86 -25.40 -8.14
N GLN A 137 -16.91 -26.06 -7.69
CA GLN A 137 -17.77 -26.90 -8.56
C GLN A 137 -19.16 -26.29 -8.83
N GLY A 138 -19.44 -25.07 -8.38
CA GLY A 138 -20.66 -24.30 -8.65
C GLY A 138 -20.35 -23.02 -9.37
#